data_ee7be2bca85f88384ce0343a7dbb2bf7
#
_entry.id   ee7be2bca85f88384ce0343a7dbb2bf7
#
_cell.length_a   1.000
_cell.length_b   1.000
_cell.length_c   1.000
_cell.angle_alpha   90.00
_cell.angle_beta   90.00
_cell.angle_gamma   90.00
#
_symmetry.space_group_name_H-M   'P 1'
#
loop_
_entity.id
_entity.type
_entity.pdbx_description
1 polymer ?
#
loop_
_entity_poly.entity_id
_entity_poly.type
_entity_poly.pdbx_seq_one_letter_code
_entity_poly.pdbx_strand_id
1 'polypeptide(L)'
;TADEAAALVQHGDNVGFSGFTPAGCPKVVPGAIAKRAEAEHAAGRPFKIGMFTGASTGDRLDGALARAEAVKFRTPYQSNKDMRTGINAGTNPYFDMHLSMLAQELRYGFLGKINVAIVEAADVTEDGQIVPTSGVGILPTICRLADKIIVELNDKHPKEIRGMHDLAEPLDPPHRRDMPIYSPSDRVGQPFIQVDPKKIVGVVHTSEPNDEGAFAPLDDVTKAIGDNVAKFLVAEMEAGRLPKEFLPLQSGVGNVANAVLGALGDNKQIPAFEIYTEVIQDAVIELMKKG
;
A
#
# COMPACT_ATOMS: atom_id res chain seq x y z
N THR A 1 11.51 14.19 16.12
CA THR A 1 10.33 14.93 15.61
C THR A 1 10.18 14.71 14.11
N ALA A 2 8.98 14.96 13.57
CA ALA A 2 8.72 14.90 12.12
C ALA A 2 9.52 16.00 11.36
N ASP A 3 9.70 17.17 11.95
CA ASP A 3 10.47 18.26 11.34
C ASP A 3 11.97 17.92 11.23
N GLU A 4 12.55 17.28 12.24
CA GLU A 4 13.94 16.78 12.19
C GLU A 4 14.08 15.68 11.13
N ALA A 5 13.12 14.78 11.02
CA ALA A 5 13.10 13.75 9.98
C ALA A 5 12.98 14.37 8.58
N ALA A 6 12.09 15.34 8.39
CA ALA A 6 11.95 16.08 7.14
C ALA A 6 13.23 16.82 6.73
N ALA A 7 14.04 17.28 7.70
CA ALA A 7 15.33 17.94 7.43
C ALA A 7 16.38 17.00 6.79
N LEU A 8 16.23 15.69 6.95
CA LEU A 8 17.11 14.68 6.34
C LEU A 8 16.85 14.46 4.83
N VAL A 9 15.70 14.91 4.33
CA VAL A 9 15.31 14.82 2.92
C VAL A 9 15.80 16.06 2.18
N GLN A 10 16.48 15.91 1.06
CA GLN A 10 17.03 17.02 0.29
C GLN A 10 16.24 17.31 -0.99
N HIS A 11 16.35 18.54 -1.49
CA HIS A 11 15.84 18.88 -2.82
C HIS A 11 16.43 17.94 -3.86
N GLY A 12 15.56 17.37 -4.70
CA GLY A 12 15.98 16.45 -5.77
C GLY A 12 16.03 14.99 -5.36
N ASP A 13 15.97 14.64 -4.06
CA ASP A 13 15.94 13.26 -3.59
C ASP A 13 14.78 12.47 -4.23
N ASN A 14 15.04 11.22 -4.49
CA ASN A 14 14.01 10.24 -4.77
C ASN A 14 13.64 9.52 -3.47
N VAL A 15 12.38 9.61 -3.09
CA VAL A 15 11.88 9.10 -1.83
C VAL A 15 10.90 7.96 -2.09
N GLY A 16 11.18 6.81 -1.48
CA GLY A 16 10.26 5.68 -1.42
C GLY A 16 9.39 5.76 -0.15
N PHE A 17 8.08 5.65 -0.30
CA PHE A 17 7.16 5.63 0.84
C PHE A 17 6.49 4.27 0.95
N SER A 18 6.30 3.79 2.19
CA SER A 18 5.48 2.61 2.45
C SER A 18 4.01 2.86 2.19
N GLY A 19 3.23 1.79 2.20
CA GLY A 19 1.78 1.83 2.09
C GLY A 19 1.27 1.35 0.75
N PHE A 20 0.01 0.95 0.80
CA PHE A 20 -0.80 0.55 -0.34
C PHE A 20 -2.19 1.14 -0.15
N THR A 21 -2.68 1.95 -1.09
CA THR A 21 -3.81 2.84 -0.85
C THR A 21 -3.53 3.74 0.38
N PRO A 22 -4.46 4.19 1.20
CA PRO A 22 -4.15 4.97 2.40
C PRO A 22 -3.59 4.13 3.57
N ALA A 23 -3.59 2.79 3.47
CA ALA A 23 -3.14 1.91 4.55
C ALA A 23 -1.61 1.78 4.57
N GLY A 24 -1.00 1.86 5.75
CA GLY A 24 0.44 1.68 5.93
C GLY A 24 1.32 2.82 5.40
N CYS A 25 0.74 3.97 5.07
CA CYS A 25 1.47 5.16 4.66
C CYS A 25 1.94 5.96 5.86
N PRO A 26 3.13 6.59 5.80
CA PRO A 26 3.55 7.55 6.81
C PRO A 26 2.53 8.68 6.98
N LYS A 27 2.30 9.10 8.22
CA LYS A 27 1.21 10.03 8.59
C LYS A 27 1.67 11.46 8.87
N VAL A 28 2.87 11.63 9.44
CA VAL A 28 3.33 12.93 9.95
C VAL A 28 4.56 13.45 9.21
N VAL A 29 5.48 12.60 8.81
CA VAL A 29 6.71 13.03 8.11
C VAL A 29 6.41 13.63 6.73
N PRO A 30 5.48 13.12 5.90
CA PRO A 30 5.12 13.75 4.63
C PRO A 30 4.58 15.18 4.80
N GLY A 31 3.75 15.41 5.83
CA GLY A 31 3.25 16.75 6.16
C GLY A 31 4.38 17.72 6.57
N ALA A 32 5.36 17.24 7.33
CA ALA A 32 6.53 18.04 7.67
C ALA A 32 7.40 18.38 6.45
N ILE A 33 7.55 17.44 5.50
CA ILE A 33 8.23 17.70 4.22
C ILE A 33 7.45 18.74 3.41
N ALA A 34 6.12 18.62 3.33
CA ALA A 34 5.27 19.59 2.64
C ALA A 34 5.45 21.01 3.21
N LYS A 35 5.34 21.16 4.53
CA LYS A 35 5.57 22.43 5.23
C LYS A 35 6.97 23.02 4.98
N ARG A 36 7.98 22.16 4.95
CA ARG A 36 9.34 22.58 4.59
C ARG A 36 9.43 23.06 3.14
N ALA A 37 8.79 22.36 2.20
CA ALA A 37 8.75 22.77 0.79
C ALA A 37 8.11 24.15 0.64
N GLU A 38 7.00 24.42 1.31
CA GLU A 38 6.33 25.73 1.32
C GLU A 38 7.26 26.83 1.84
N ALA A 39 8.01 26.57 2.92
CA ALA A 39 8.98 27.52 3.49
C ALA A 39 10.16 27.78 2.54
N GLU A 40 10.68 26.75 1.86
CA GLU A 40 11.73 26.89 0.86
C GLU A 40 11.25 27.71 -0.34
N HIS A 41 10.04 27.43 -0.85
CA HIS A 41 9.43 28.17 -1.95
C HIS A 41 9.18 29.65 -1.58
N ALA A 42 8.68 29.92 -0.37
CA ALA A 42 8.49 31.29 0.12
C ALA A 42 9.80 32.04 0.22
N ALA A 43 10.92 31.35 0.46
CA ALA A 43 12.27 31.92 0.48
C ALA A 43 12.94 31.96 -0.92
N GLY A 44 12.21 31.67 -1.99
CA GLY A 44 12.71 31.66 -3.38
C GLY A 44 13.65 30.49 -3.70
N ARG A 45 13.67 29.44 -2.87
CA ARG A 45 14.51 28.26 -3.11
C ARG A 45 13.65 27.09 -3.61
N PRO A 46 14.11 26.31 -4.60
CA PRO A 46 13.38 25.15 -5.08
C PRO A 46 13.43 24.02 -4.04
N PHE A 47 12.30 23.32 -3.86
CA PHE A 47 12.24 22.08 -3.10
C PHE A 47 11.24 21.13 -3.73
N LYS A 48 11.71 20.07 -4.36
CA LYS A 48 10.90 19.00 -4.96
C LYS A 48 11.58 17.67 -4.76
N ILE A 49 10.78 16.61 -4.59
CA ILE A 49 11.24 15.22 -4.44
C ILE A 49 10.56 14.31 -5.47
N GLY A 50 11.26 13.27 -5.92
CA GLY A 50 10.66 12.17 -6.66
C GLY A 50 9.96 11.21 -5.71
N MET A 51 8.81 10.67 -6.09
CA MET A 51 7.97 9.87 -5.19
C MET A 51 7.68 8.49 -5.76
N PHE A 52 8.02 7.46 -5.00
CA PHE A 52 7.68 6.06 -5.27
C PHE A 52 6.81 5.52 -4.14
N THR A 53 5.71 4.85 -4.49
CA THR A 53 4.84 4.16 -3.52
C THR A 53 4.34 2.85 -4.11
N GLY A 54 3.78 1.95 -3.29
CA GLY A 54 3.19 0.70 -3.77
C GLY A 54 1.97 0.90 -4.67
N ALA A 55 1.17 1.93 -4.38
CA ALA A 55 0.02 2.38 -5.15
C ALA A 55 -0.23 3.87 -4.86
N SER A 56 -1.45 4.39 -5.08
CA SER A 56 -1.83 5.70 -4.56
C SER A 56 -1.82 5.69 -3.03
N THR A 57 -1.60 6.85 -2.44
CA THR A 57 -1.66 7.05 -0.99
C THR A 57 -2.78 8.06 -0.62
N GLY A 58 -2.91 8.35 0.67
CA GLY A 58 -3.93 9.24 1.18
C GLY A 58 -3.61 10.73 1.05
N ASP A 59 -4.49 11.54 1.61
CA ASP A 59 -4.37 12.99 1.58
C ASP A 59 -3.17 13.51 2.39
N ARG A 60 -2.80 12.81 3.46
CA ARG A 60 -1.65 13.18 4.31
C ARG A 60 -0.29 13.04 3.63
N LEU A 61 -0.19 12.24 2.56
CA LEU A 61 1.01 12.05 1.78
C LEU A 61 0.88 12.68 0.39
N ASP A 62 0.15 12.03 -0.52
CA ASP A 62 0.00 12.49 -1.92
C ASP A 62 -0.64 13.89 -1.98
N GLY A 63 -1.70 14.13 -1.22
CA GLY A 63 -2.37 15.41 -1.17
C GLY A 63 -1.50 16.52 -0.59
N ALA A 64 -0.87 16.28 0.55
CA ALA A 64 -0.02 17.27 1.22
C ALA A 64 1.14 17.70 0.33
N LEU A 65 1.88 16.75 -0.27
CA LEU A 65 3.02 17.05 -1.13
C LEU A 65 2.62 17.70 -2.45
N ALA A 66 1.43 17.35 -3.00
CA ALA A 66 0.90 18.00 -4.19
C ALA A 66 0.54 19.46 -3.94
N ARG A 67 -0.17 19.76 -2.83
CA ARG A 67 -0.54 21.14 -2.46
C ARG A 67 0.67 22.03 -2.17
N ALA A 68 1.72 21.43 -1.60
CA ALA A 68 2.99 22.12 -1.34
C ALA A 68 3.90 22.27 -2.59
N GLU A 69 3.43 21.84 -3.78
CA GLU A 69 4.21 21.83 -5.03
C GLU A 69 5.58 21.11 -4.91
N ALA A 70 5.66 20.13 -3.99
CA ALA A 70 6.88 19.41 -3.63
C ALA A 70 7.19 18.21 -4.55
N VAL A 71 6.45 18.05 -5.65
CA VAL A 71 6.54 16.88 -6.52
C VAL A 71 7.47 17.13 -7.70
N LYS A 72 8.56 16.36 -7.80
CA LYS A 72 9.46 16.29 -8.94
C LYS A 72 8.92 15.32 -10.00
N PHE A 73 8.46 14.16 -9.58
CA PHE A 73 7.68 13.21 -10.34
C PHE A 73 6.96 12.24 -9.40
N ARG A 74 5.93 11.56 -9.91
CA ARG A 74 5.13 10.59 -9.18
C ARG A 74 4.86 9.34 -10.03
N THR A 75 4.97 8.16 -9.43
CA THR A 75 4.64 6.86 -10.03
C THR A 75 4.30 5.87 -8.91
N PRO A 76 3.60 4.74 -9.12
CA PRO A 76 3.12 4.18 -10.40
C PRO A 76 1.65 4.49 -10.70
N TYR A 77 0.85 4.80 -9.69
CA TYR A 77 -0.61 4.98 -9.81
C TYR A 77 -1.09 6.11 -8.90
N GLN A 78 -2.17 6.79 -9.30
CA GLN A 78 -2.65 7.93 -8.53
C GLN A 78 -4.18 8.06 -8.51
N SER A 79 -4.76 8.15 -7.32
CA SER A 79 -6.19 8.41 -7.08
C SER A 79 -6.47 9.71 -6.30
N ASN A 80 -5.47 10.28 -5.61
CA ASN A 80 -5.64 11.52 -4.83
C ASN A 80 -6.01 12.69 -5.75
N LYS A 81 -7.01 13.48 -5.34
CA LYS A 81 -7.59 14.58 -6.16
C LYS A 81 -6.57 15.66 -6.46
N ASP A 82 -5.84 16.14 -5.46
CA ASP A 82 -4.90 17.26 -5.62
C ASP A 82 -3.71 16.86 -6.50
N MET A 83 -3.17 15.66 -6.28
CA MET A 83 -2.12 15.12 -7.10
C MET A 83 -2.58 14.95 -8.56
N ARG A 84 -3.77 14.39 -8.81
CA ARG A 84 -4.34 14.25 -10.16
C ARG A 84 -4.58 15.60 -10.83
N THR A 85 -4.99 16.60 -10.07
CA THR A 85 -5.16 17.97 -10.60
C THR A 85 -3.84 18.50 -11.14
N GLY A 86 -2.74 18.37 -10.39
CA GLY A 86 -1.41 18.75 -10.85
C GLY A 86 -0.90 17.92 -12.03
N ILE A 87 -1.18 16.61 -12.06
CA ILE A 87 -0.84 15.72 -13.19
C ILE A 87 -1.56 16.19 -14.45
N ASN A 88 -2.87 16.41 -14.39
CA ASN A 88 -3.68 16.84 -15.52
C ASN A 88 -3.29 18.25 -16.02
N ALA A 89 -2.83 19.12 -15.13
CA ALA A 89 -2.31 20.45 -15.46
C ALA A 89 -0.87 20.44 -15.98
N GLY A 90 -0.17 19.28 -15.94
CA GLY A 90 1.24 19.16 -16.35
C GLY A 90 2.23 19.73 -15.34
N THR A 91 1.82 20.10 -14.14
CA THR A 91 2.70 20.64 -13.08
C THR A 91 3.37 19.56 -12.26
N ASN A 92 2.76 18.37 -12.17
CA ASN A 92 3.33 17.20 -11.52
C ASN A 92 3.67 16.15 -12.57
N PRO A 93 4.93 16.01 -12.96
CA PRO A 93 5.36 14.94 -13.87
C PRO A 93 4.94 13.58 -13.32
N TYR A 94 4.34 12.78 -14.16
CA TYR A 94 3.78 11.48 -13.77
C TYR A 94 3.92 10.47 -14.90
N PHE A 95 4.16 9.24 -14.54
CA PHE A 95 3.97 8.12 -15.44
C PHE A 95 3.34 6.95 -14.67
N ASP A 96 2.34 6.35 -15.25
CA ASP A 96 1.73 5.15 -14.72
C ASP A 96 2.48 3.91 -15.19
N MET A 97 2.36 2.86 -14.42
CA MET A 97 2.87 1.55 -14.77
C MET A 97 2.11 0.48 -13.97
N HIS A 98 2.20 -0.75 -14.38
CA HIS A 98 1.67 -1.84 -13.57
C HIS A 98 2.35 -1.87 -12.20
N LEU A 99 1.55 -1.94 -11.13
CA LEU A 99 2.07 -1.96 -9.75
C LEU A 99 3.06 -3.09 -9.54
N SER A 100 2.80 -4.26 -10.15
CA SER A 100 3.67 -5.44 -10.09
C SER A 100 5.04 -5.24 -10.73
N MET A 101 5.21 -4.24 -11.61
CA MET A 101 6.48 -3.96 -12.29
C MET A 101 7.37 -2.99 -11.51
N LEU A 102 6.79 -2.10 -10.70
CA LEU A 102 7.52 -1.01 -10.06
C LEU A 102 8.72 -1.51 -9.23
N ALA A 103 8.51 -2.50 -8.39
CA ALA A 103 9.59 -3.03 -7.55
C ALA A 103 10.76 -3.59 -8.38
N GLN A 104 10.45 -4.28 -9.48
CA GLN A 104 11.47 -4.80 -10.39
C GLN A 104 12.22 -3.68 -11.11
N GLU A 105 11.52 -2.66 -11.62
CA GLU A 105 12.12 -1.52 -12.31
C GLU A 105 13.05 -0.72 -11.39
N LEU A 106 12.66 -0.57 -10.11
CA LEU A 106 13.50 0.02 -9.09
C LEU A 106 14.76 -0.82 -8.83
N ARG A 107 14.62 -2.15 -8.71
CA ARG A 107 15.76 -3.05 -8.49
C ARG A 107 16.75 -3.07 -9.65
N TYR A 108 16.26 -2.90 -10.87
CA TYR A 108 17.12 -2.76 -12.06
C TYR A 108 17.75 -1.37 -12.21
N GLY A 109 17.32 -0.39 -11.41
CA GLY A 109 17.86 0.96 -11.44
C GLY A 109 17.32 1.83 -12.58
N PHE A 110 16.32 1.38 -13.36
CA PHE A 110 15.77 2.14 -14.48
C PHE A 110 15.10 3.44 -14.05
N LEU A 111 14.58 3.48 -12.82
CA LEU A 111 13.91 4.66 -12.26
C LEU A 111 14.84 5.51 -11.39
N GLY A 112 16.14 5.19 -11.36
CA GLY A 112 17.14 5.87 -10.58
C GLY A 112 17.23 5.34 -9.13
N LYS A 113 18.09 5.98 -8.35
CA LYS A 113 18.39 5.61 -6.98
C LYS A 113 17.29 6.07 -6.03
N ILE A 114 17.04 5.31 -4.96
CA ILE A 114 16.24 5.74 -3.81
C ILE A 114 17.20 6.32 -2.76
N ASN A 115 17.08 7.62 -2.49
CA ASN A 115 17.92 8.30 -1.50
C ASN A 115 17.40 8.06 -0.08
N VAL A 116 16.08 8.13 0.10
CA VAL A 116 15.44 7.98 1.40
C VAL A 116 14.22 7.07 1.28
N ALA A 117 14.07 6.11 2.19
CA ALA A 117 12.81 5.41 2.43
C ALA A 117 12.15 6.02 3.68
N ILE A 118 10.88 6.37 3.60
CA ILE A 118 10.07 6.82 4.73
C ILE A 118 8.95 5.82 4.91
N VAL A 119 8.98 5.10 6.03
CA VAL A 119 8.19 3.89 6.19
C VAL A 119 7.41 3.92 7.51
N GLU A 120 6.11 3.60 7.43
CA GLU A 120 5.32 3.35 8.62
C GLU A 120 5.58 1.93 9.12
N ALA A 121 5.75 1.79 10.43
CA ALA A 121 5.97 0.50 11.08
C ALA A 121 5.16 0.41 12.38
N ALA A 122 4.73 -0.81 12.73
CA ALA A 122 4.14 -1.12 14.03
C ALA A 122 5.21 -1.46 15.07
N ASP A 123 6.39 -1.87 14.60
CA ASP A 123 7.52 -2.16 15.47
C ASP A 123 8.85 -2.04 14.68
N VAL A 124 9.91 -1.69 15.40
CA VAL A 124 11.28 -1.65 14.88
C VAL A 124 12.24 -2.08 15.98
N THR A 125 13.21 -2.94 15.64
CA THR A 125 14.17 -3.46 16.60
C THR A 125 15.57 -2.86 16.38
N GLU A 126 16.42 -2.95 17.41
CA GLU A 126 17.80 -2.43 17.35
C GLU A 126 18.66 -3.16 16.29
N ASP A 127 18.35 -4.41 15.99
CA ASP A 127 19.01 -5.20 14.95
C ASP A 127 18.44 -4.99 13.54
N GLY A 128 17.51 -4.04 13.38
CA GLY A 128 17.02 -3.57 12.08
C GLY A 128 15.86 -4.39 11.51
N GLN A 129 15.05 -5.04 12.35
CA GLN A 129 13.78 -5.62 11.91
C GLN A 129 12.71 -4.54 11.90
N ILE A 130 12.08 -4.33 10.75
CA ILE A 130 10.94 -3.41 10.58
C ILE A 130 9.69 -4.26 10.37
N VAL A 131 8.71 -4.12 11.26
CA VAL A 131 7.41 -4.77 11.16
C VAL A 131 6.42 -3.78 10.55
N PRO A 132 5.92 -4.00 9.33
CA PRO A 132 4.95 -3.10 8.70
C PRO A 132 3.66 -3.01 9.50
N THR A 133 2.84 -2.01 9.17
CA THR A 133 1.46 -1.91 9.63
C THR A 133 0.52 -2.66 8.67
N SER A 134 -0.70 -2.19 8.44
CA SER A 134 -1.70 -2.89 7.62
C SER A 134 -1.42 -2.90 6.10
N GLY A 135 -0.57 -2.03 5.60
CA GLY A 135 -0.25 -1.93 4.17
C GLY A 135 1.24 -2.06 3.91
N VAL A 136 1.63 -2.98 3.03
CA VAL A 136 3.04 -3.24 2.71
C VAL A 136 3.48 -2.53 1.43
N GLY A 137 2.74 -2.68 0.33
CA GLY A 137 3.14 -2.16 -0.98
C GLY A 137 4.51 -2.67 -1.42
N ILE A 138 5.40 -1.75 -1.81
CA ILE A 138 6.78 -2.06 -2.23
C ILE A 138 7.81 -1.89 -1.10
N LEU A 139 7.37 -1.90 0.14
CA LEU A 139 8.20 -1.62 1.32
C LEU A 139 9.50 -2.45 1.39
N PRO A 140 9.51 -3.77 1.14
CA PRO A 140 10.76 -4.55 1.14
C PRO A 140 11.79 -3.99 0.14
N THR A 141 11.36 -3.66 -1.07
CA THR A 141 12.23 -3.13 -2.12
C THR A 141 12.79 -1.75 -1.77
N ILE A 142 11.97 -0.81 -1.30
CA ILE A 142 12.47 0.53 -0.95
C ILE A 142 13.42 0.51 0.23
N CYS A 143 13.16 -0.32 1.26
CA CYS A 143 14.08 -0.48 2.39
C CYS A 143 15.43 -1.08 1.97
N ARG A 144 15.40 -2.04 1.06
CA ARG A 144 16.62 -2.66 0.53
C ARG A 144 17.47 -1.66 -0.26
N LEU A 145 16.85 -0.85 -1.12
CA LEU A 145 17.53 0.01 -2.07
C LEU A 145 17.92 1.38 -1.50
N ALA A 146 17.20 1.89 -0.51
CA ALA A 146 17.46 3.22 0.04
C ALA A 146 18.82 3.33 0.71
N ASP A 147 19.43 4.53 0.61
CA ASP A 147 20.62 4.89 1.39
C ASP A 147 20.29 5.12 2.86
N LYS A 148 19.15 5.74 3.12
CA LYS A 148 18.66 6.13 4.45
C LYS A 148 17.22 5.67 4.63
N ILE A 149 16.89 5.28 5.85
CA ILE A 149 15.53 4.89 6.23
C ILE A 149 15.09 5.75 7.40
N ILE A 150 13.92 6.35 7.27
CA ILE A 150 13.19 7.02 8.35
C ILE A 150 11.99 6.15 8.67
N VAL A 151 11.89 5.71 9.94
CA VAL A 151 10.77 4.90 10.41
C VAL A 151 9.79 5.80 11.14
N GLU A 152 8.54 5.80 10.69
CA GLU A 152 7.41 6.37 11.43
C GLU A 152 6.75 5.24 12.22
N LEU A 153 7.11 5.15 13.51
CA LEU A 153 6.61 4.11 14.43
C LEU A 153 5.23 4.52 14.92
N ASN A 154 4.22 3.76 14.52
CA ASN A 154 2.82 4.09 14.80
C ASN A 154 2.22 3.17 15.86
N ASP A 155 2.05 3.71 17.07
CA ASP A 155 1.48 3.02 18.23
C ASP A 155 -0.03 2.75 18.11
N LYS A 156 -0.69 3.24 17.07
CA LYS A 156 -2.12 2.98 16.81
C LYS A 156 -2.37 1.51 16.44
N HIS A 157 -1.39 0.85 15.88
CA HIS A 157 -1.48 -0.55 15.52
C HIS A 157 -1.13 -1.46 16.68
N PRO A 158 -1.87 -2.59 16.87
CA PRO A 158 -1.59 -3.52 17.96
C PRO A 158 -0.25 -4.24 17.74
N LYS A 159 0.44 -4.56 18.83
CA LYS A 159 1.74 -5.28 18.76
C LYS A 159 1.59 -6.72 18.23
N GLU A 160 0.40 -7.27 18.31
CA GLU A 160 0.03 -8.60 17.80
C GLU A 160 0.15 -8.70 16.28
N ILE A 161 0.25 -7.57 15.56
CA ILE A 161 0.53 -7.56 14.12
C ILE A 161 1.89 -8.18 13.79
N ARG A 162 2.82 -8.19 14.76
CA ARG A 162 4.08 -8.94 14.63
C ARG A 162 3.78 -10.43 14.44
N GLY A 163 4.26 -11.00 13.35
CA GLY A 163 4.02 -12.40 12.98
C GLY A 163 2.82 -12.61 12.05
N MET A 164 2.00 -11.60 11.79
CA MET A 164 0.92 -11.69 10.80
C MET A 164 1.42 -11.61 9.36
N HIS A 165 2.50 -10.87 9.12
CA HIS A 165 3.05 -10.68 7.79
C HIS A 165 3.74 -11.92 7.23
N ASP A 166 3.75 -12.03 5.91
CA ASP A 166 4.49 -13.01 5.12
C ASP A 166 5.15 -12.27 3.94
N LEU A 167 6.32 -11.67 4.19
CA LEU A 167 6.98 -10.75 3.29
C LEU A 167 8.02 -11.49 2.45
N ALA A 168 7.78 -11.59 1.16
CA ALA A 168 8.70 -12.22 0.21
C ALA A 168 8.91 -11.32 -1.01
N GLU A 169 10.15 -11.20 -1.48
CA GLU A 169 10.48 -10.62 -2.77
C GLU A 169 10.84 -11.74 -3.75
N PRO A 170 10.19 -11.83 -4.91
CA PRO A 170 10.63 -12.76 -5.95
C PRO A 170 12.05 -12.41 -6.40
N LEU A 171 12.81 -13.43 -6.78
CA LEU A 171 14.12 -13.21 -7.41
C LEU A 171 13.94 -12.47 -8.74
N ASP A 172 14.94 -11.68 -9.11
CA ASP A 172 14.96 -11.00 -10.40
C ASP A 172 15.31 -11.98 -11.54
N PRO A 173 14.80 -11.77 -12.76
CA PRO A 173 15.25 -12.54 -13.91
C PRO A 173 16.77 -12.46 -14.11
N PRO A 174 17.45 -13.50 -14.58
CA PRO A 174 16.89 -14.78 -15.04
C PRO A 174 16.66 -15.81 -13.92
N HIS A 175 16.86 -15.45 -12.66
CA HIS A 175 16.83 -16.37 -11.52
C HIS A 175 15.42 -16.52 -10.90
N ARG A 176 14.42 -15.85 -11.45
CA ARG A 176 13.03 -15.92 -10.97
C ARG A 176 12.52 -17.36 -11.00
N ARG A 177 11.86 -17.76 -9.93
CA ARG A 177 11.21 -19.06 -9.78
C ARG A 177 9.77 -18.85 -9.35
N ASP A 178 8.94 -19.86 -9.53
CA ASP A 178 7.60 -19.89 -8.98
C ASP A 178 7.67 -19.79 -7.46
N MET A 179 6.76 -19.04 -6.87
CA MET A 179 6.60 -19.01 -5.41
C MET A 179 5.86 -20.29 -5.00
N PRO A 180 6.34 -21.04 -4.00
CA PRO A 180 5.72 -22.31 -3.59
C PRO A 180 4.48 -22.07 -2.73
N ILE A 181 3.47 -21.44 -3.33
CA ILE A 181 2.15 -21.17 -2.72
C ILE A 181 1.16 -22.14 -3.35
N TYR A 182 0.70 -23.14 -2.60
CA TYR A 182 -0.23 -24.17 -3.02
C TYR A 182 -1.57 -24.06 -2.29
N SER A 183 -1.62 -23.31 -1.19
CA SER A 183 -2.79 -23.04 -0.37
C SER A 183 -2.78 -21.58 0.07
N PRO A 184 -3.96 -20.96 0.28
CA PRO A 184 -4.05 -19.59 0.81
C PRO A 184 -3.34 -19.39 2.16
N SER A 185 -3.15 -20.43 2.93
CA SER A 185 -2.47 -20.41 4.24
C SER A 185 -0.95 -20.61 4.18
N ASP A 186 -0.38 -20.89 3.01
CA ASP A 186 1.05 -21.09 2.87
C ASP A 186 1.84 -19.80 3.16
N ARG A 187 2.99 -19.96 3.79
CA ARG A 187 3.91 -18.86 4.12
C ARG A 187 5.26 -19.12 3.49
N VAL A 188 5.75 -18.14 2.76
CA VAL A 188 6.98 -18.25 1.96
C VAL A 188 8.03 -17.18 2.30
N GLY A 189 7.67 -16.22 3.13
CA GLY A 189 8.48 -15.06 3.48
C GLY A 189 8.83 -14.95 4.95
N GLN A 190 9.05 -13.72 5.39
CA GLN A 190 9.41 -13.35 6.75
C GLN A 190 8.35 -12.45 7.37
N PRO A 191 8.17 -12.45 8.70
CA PRO A 191 7.19 -11.59 9.36
C PRO A 191 7.67 -10.14 9.54
N PHE A 192 8.83 -9.79 9.05
CA PHE A 192 9.43 -8.46 9.12
C PHE A 192 10.36 -8.22 7.93
N ILE A 193 10.78 -6.97 7.75
CA ILE A 193 11.81 -6.60 6.79
C ILE A 193 13.13 -6.43 7.54
N GLN A 194 14.17 -7.17 7.15
CA GLN A 194 15.50 -7.02 7.72
C GLN A 194 16.31 -5.99 6.93
N VAL A 195 16.81 -4.98 7.62
CA VAL A 195 17.71 -3.97 7.05
C VAL A 195 19.00 -3.86 7.86
N ASP A 196 20.03 -3.26 7.28
CA ASP A 196 21.19 -2.81 8.05
C ASP A 196 20.71 -1.69 9.00
N PRO A 197 20.82 -1.87 10.34
CA PRO A 197 20.36 -0.87 11.29
C PRO A 197 21.03 0.50 11.10
N LYS A 198 22.23 0.55 10.53
CA LYS A 198 22.94 1.80 10.22
C LYS A 198 22.21 2.66 9.17
N LYS A 199 21.34 2.07 8.35
CA LYS A 199 20.50 2.81 7.42
C LYS A 199 19.36 3.56 8.11
N ILE A 200 18.93 3.13 9.29
CA ILE A 200 17.86 3.77 10.05
C ILE A 200 18.43 5.05 10.69
N VAL A 201 18.13 6.17 10.07
CA VAL A 201 18.67 7.48 10.48
C VAL A 201 17.74 8.28 11.39
N GLY A 202 16.51 7.81 11.57
CA GLY A 202 15.54 8.42 12.45
C GLY A 202 14.31 7.54 12.69
N VAL A 203 13.74 7.64 13.88
CA VAL A 203 12.47 7.04 14.28
C VAL A 203 11.57 8.14 14.81
N VAL A 204 10.40 8.30 14.19
CA VAL A 204 9.38 9.28 14.58
C VAL A 204 8.19 8.55 15.16
N HIS A 205 7.83 8.83 16.39
CA HIS A 205 6.66 8.22 17.03
C HIS A 205 5.37 8.96 16.65
N THR A 206 4.32 8.20 16.35
CA THR A 206 2.98 8.71 16.06
C THR A 206 1.91 7.73 16.57
N SER A 207 0.68 8.23 16.74
CA SER A 207 -0.51 7.44 17.07
C SER A 207 -1.66 7.77 16.11
N GLU A 208 -1.34 8.18 14.89
CA GLU A 208 -2.32 8.63 13.91
C GLU A 208 -3.01 7.43 13.23
N PRO A 209 -4.34 7.49 13.03
CA PRO A 209 -5.05 6.44 12.30
C PRO A 209 -4.74 6.50 10.80
N ASN A 210 -5.05 5.41 10.08
CA ASN A 210 -5.04 5.43 8.62
C ASN A 210 -6.07 6.45 8.08
N ASP A 211 -5.84 6.95 6.86
CA ASP A 211 -6.77 7.83 6.13
C ASP A 211 -7.88 7.02 5.43
N GLU A 212 -8.43 6.03 6.12
CA GLU A 212 -9.47 5.17 5.56
C GLU A 212 -10.78 5.93 5.46
N GLY A 213 -11.25 6.13 4.23
CA GLY A 213 -12.61 6.61 3.98
C GLY A 213 -13.62 5.47 4.17
N ALA A 214 -14.72 5.72 4.85
CA ALA A 214 -15.84 4.79 4.86
C ALA A 214 -16.37 4.62 3.43
N PHE A 215 -16.64 3.37 3.02
CA PHE A 215 -17.37 3.12 1.77
C PHE A 215 -18.79 3.67 1.88
N ALA A 216 -19.30 4.23 0.78
CA ALA A 216 -20.69 4.65 0.71
C ALA A 216 -21.61 3.43 0.94
N PRO A 217 -22.78 3.61 1.57
CA PRO A 217 -23.79 2.56 1.64
C PRO A 217 -24.10 2.01 0.25
N LEU A 218 -24.32 0.68 0.16
CA LEU A 218 -24.66 0.04 -1.10
C LEU A 218 -26.02 0.55 -1.61
N ASP A 219 -26.06 1.06 -2.83
CA ASP A 219 -27.27 1.40 -3.54
C ASP A 219 -27.92 0.16 -4.21
N ASP A 220 -29.11 0.34 -4.77
CA ASP A 220 -29.85 -0.75 -5.38
C ASP A 220 -29.14 -1.32 -6.63
N VAL A 221 -28.38 -0.48 -7.34
CA VAL A 221 -27.62 -0.90 -8.52
C VAL A 221 -26.46 -1.80 -8.12
N THR A 222 -25.67 -1.40 -7.14
CA THR A 222 -24.54 -2.20 -6.65
C THR A 222 -25.00 -3.50 -6.01
N LYS A 223 -26.13 -3.49 -5.28
CA LYS A 223 -26.76 -4.71 -4.76
C LYS A 223 -27.16 -5.65 -5.88
N ALA A 224 -27.85 -5.14 -6.92
CA ALA A 224 -28.27 -5.94 -8.06
C ALA A 224 -27.08 -6.55 -8.81
N ILE A 225 -25.96 -5.83 -8.91
CA ILE A 225 -24.71 -6.38 -9.46
C ILE A 225 -24.21 -7.55 -8.60
N GLY A 226 -24.14 -7.38 -7.27
CA GLY A 226 -23.72 -8.44 -6.34
C GLY A 226 -24.60 -9.69 -6.48
N ASP A 227 -25.91 -9.52 -6.48
CA ASP A 227 -26.88 -10.62 -6.63
C ASP A 227 -26.74 -11.35 -7.96
N ASN A 228 -26.50 -10.61 -9.06
CA ASN A 228 -26.32 -11.21 -10.37
C ASN A 228 -25.03 -12.02 -10.46
N VAL A 229 -23.94 -11.54 -9.84
CA VAL A 229 -22.69 -12.30 -9.75
C VAL A 229 -22.88 -13.56 -8.93
N ALA A 230 -23.55 -13.50 -7.77
CA ALA A 230 -23.83 -14.67 -6.95
C ALA A 230 -24.69 -15.71 -7.71
N LYS A 231 -25.75 -15.29 -8.41
CA LYS A 231 -26.57 -16.15 -9.26
C LYS A 231 -25.76 -16.80 -10.38
N PHE A 232 -24.88 -16.04 -11.03
CA PHE A 232 -24.01 -16.55 -12.09
C PHE A 232 -23.08 -17.65 -11.54
N LEU A 233 -22.43 -17.42 -10.41
CA LEU A 233 -21.53 -18.41 -9.82
C LEU A 233 -22.26 -19.68 -9.38
N VAL A 234 -23.46 -19.58 -8.82
CA VAL A 234 -24.32 -20.73 -8.52
C VAL A 234 -24.63 -21.54 -9.79
N ALA A 235 -25.04 -20.86 -10.86
CA ALA A 235 -25.32 -21.52 -12.14
C ALA A 235 -24.08 -22.23 -12.73
N GLU A 236 -22.88 -21.64 -12.56
CA GLU A 236 -21.63 -22.27 -13.00
C GLU A 236 -21.27 -23.52 -12.17
N MET A 237 -21.56 -23.50 -10.87
CA MET A 237 -21.41 -24.67 -9.99
C MET A 237 -22.40 -25.78 -10.35
N GLU A 238 -23.67 -25.45 -10.56
CA GLU A 238 -24.71 -26.40 -10.96
C GLU A 238 -24.41 -27.05 -12.32
N ALA A 239 -23.82 -26.27 -13.23
CA ALA A 239 -23.40 -26.78 -14.54
C ALA A 239 -22.08 -27.57 -14.51
N GLY A 240 -21.43 -27.70 -13.35
CA GLY A 240 -20.15 -28.40 -13.17
C GLY A 240 -18.95 -27.69 -13.79
N ARG A 241 -19.05 -26.40 -14.09
CA ARG A 241 -17.93 -25.59 -14.59
C ARG A 241 -17.10 -24.96 -13.47
N LEU A 242 -17.67 -24.82 -12.26
CA LEU A 242 -16.94 -24.51 -11.04
C LEU A 242 -16.95 -25.71 -10.10
N PRO A 243 -15.87 -25.96 -9.33
CA PRO A 243 -15.84 -27.00 -8.30
C PRO A 243 -16.92 -26.76 -7.24
N LYS A 244 -17.42 -27.81 -6.61
CA LYS A 244 -18.42 -27.72 -5.53
C LYS A 244 -17.83 -27.05 -4.28
N GLU A 245 -16.54 -27.19 -4.05
CA GLU A 245 -15.79 -26.62 -2.95
C GLU A 245 -15.48 -25.13 -3.15
N PHE A 246 -15.82 -24.59 -4.32
CA PHE A 246 -15.40 -23.29 -4.79
C PHE A 246 -13.87 -23.18 -4.96
N LEU A 247 -13.39 -22.09 -5.53
CA LEU A 247 -11.95 -21.80 -5.63
C LEU A 247 -11.64 -20.57 -4.77
N PRO A 248 -10.39 -20.41 -4.31
CA PRO A 248 -10.00 -19.18 -3.63
C PRO A 248 -10.34 -17.95 -4.47
N LEU A 249 -11.00 -16.98 -3.85
CA LEU A 249 -11.41 -15.74 -4.52
C LEU A 249 -10.40 -14.62 -4.27
N GLN A 250 -10.31 -13.72 -5.24
CA GLN A 250 -9.68 -12.42 -5.10
C GLN A 250 -10.75 -11.34 -5.23
N SER A 251 -10.73 -10.36 -4.35
CA SER A 251 -11.66 -9.23 -4.35
C SER A 251 -10.92 -7.92 -4.54
N GLY A 252 -11.43 -7.06 -5.42
CA GLY A 252 -10.92 -5.69 -5.58
C GLY A 252 -11.40 -4.75 -4.48
N VAL A 253 -11.03 -3.48 -4.58
CA VAL A 253 -11.45 -2.40 -3.67
C VAL A 253 -12.68 -1.70 -4.22
N GLY A 254 -13.70 -1.47 -3.38
CA GLY A 254 -14.83 -0.61 -3.71
C GLY A 254 -16.20 -1.22 -3.44
N ASN A 255 -17.25 -0.41 -3.63
CA ASN A 255 -18.63 -0.76 -3.32
C ASN A 255 -19.12 -2.00 -4.08
N VAL A 256 -18.75 -2.15 -5.36
CA VAL A 256 -19.16 -3.32 -6.16
C VAL A 256 -18.55 -4.60 -5.58
N ALA A 257 -17.26 -4.58 -5.22
CA ALA A 257 -16.59 -5.72 -4.61
C ALA A 257 -17.24 -6.10 -3.27
N ASN A 258 -17.54 -5.09 -2.43
CA ASN A 258 -18.24 -5.31 -1.16
C ASN A 258 -19.66 -5.88 -1.37
N ALA A 259 -20.38 -5.40 -2.39
CA ALA A 259 -21.71 -5.92 -2.72
C ALA A 259 -21.66 -7.39 -3.18
N VAL A 260 -20.68 -7.74 -4.00
CA VAL A 260 -20.48 -9.14 -4.43
C VAL A 260 -20.17 -10.03 -3.24
N LEU A 261 -19.21 -9.67 -2.40
CA LEU A 261 -18.86 -10.45 -1.21
C LEU A 261 -20.06 -10.60 -0.25
N GLY A 262 -20.82 -9.53 -0.03
CA GLY A 262 -22.04 -9.59 0.77
C GLY A 262 -23.07 -10.55 0.19
N ALA A 263 -23.34 -10.47 -1.13
CA ALA A 263 -24.28 -11.36 -1.81
C ALA A 263 -23.83 -12.83 -1.79
N LEU A 264 -22.53 -13.11 -1.88
CA LEU A 264 -21.99 -14.47 -1.73
C LEU A 264 -22.22 -15.00 -0.31
N GLY A 265 -21.94 -14.18 0.71
CA GLY A 265 -22.11 -14.60 2.10
C GLY A 265 -23.57 -14.78 2.54
N ASP A 266 -24.52 -14.12 1.88
CA ASP A 266 -25.97 -14.26 2.16
C ASP A 266 -26.61 -15.39 1.35
N ASN A 267 -25.94 -15.93 0.33
CA ASN A 267 -26.46 -16.97 -0.55
C ASN A 267 -26.16 -18.37 0.00
N LYS A 268 -27.19 -19.07 0.46
CA LYS A 268 -27.06 -20.41 1.05
C LYS A 268 -26.58 -21.51 0.08
N GLN A 269 -26.58 -21.25 -1.22
CA GLN A 269 -26.09 -22.20 -2.23
C GLN A 269 -24.57 -22.06 -2.45
N ILE A 270 -23.97 -20.98 -1.96
CA ILE A 270 -22.52 -20.77 -1.97
C ILE A 270 -21.93 -21.43 -0.71
N PRO A 271 -20.99 -22.35 -0.83
CA PRO A 271 -20.31 -22.95 0.31
C PRO A 271 -19.36 -21.93 0.97
N ALA A 272 -18.82 -22.25 2.14
CA ALA A 272 -17.69 -21.55 2.69
C ALA A 272 -16.52 -21.63 1.70
N PHE A 273 -15.80 -20.52 1.51
CA PHE A 273 -14.72 -20.42 0.53
C PHE A 273 -13.51 -19.70 1.12
N GLU A 274 -12.37 -19.96 0.53
CA GLU A 274 -11.12 -19.30 0.87
C GLU A 274 -10.92 -18.02 0.05
N ILE A 275 -10.17 -17.08 0.61
CA ILE A 275 -9.78 -15.84 -0.08
C ILE A 275 -8.25 -15.74 -0.12
N TYR A 276 -7.71 -15.49 -1.32
CA TYR A 276 -6.34 -15.08 -1.55
C TYR A 276 -6.36 -13.79 -2.35
N THR A 277 -6.21 -12.66 -1.67
CA THR A 277 -6.53 -11.35 -2.23
C THR A 277 -5.45 -10.31 -1.92
N GLU A 278 -5.31 -9.32 -2.80
CA GLU A 278 -4.40 -8.18 -2.61
C GLU A 278 -4.83 -7.28 -1.45
N VAL A 279 -6.13 -7.09 -1.25
CA VAL A 279 -6.70 -6.20 -0.23
C VAL A 279 -7.81 -6.90 0.52
N ILE A 280 -7.82 -6.74 1.84
CA ILE A 280 -8.92 -7.15 2.72
C ILE A 280 -9.72 -5.91 3.10
N GLN A 281 -11.03 -5.95 2.87
CA GLN A 281 -11.99 -4.90 3.19
C GLN A 281 -12.96 -5.36 4.27
N ASP A 282 -13.78 -4.43 4.78
CA ASP A 282 -14.75 -4.70 5.85
C ASP A 282 -15.70 -5.85 5.52
N ALA A 283 -16.12 -6.00 4.25
CA ALA A 283 -16.99 -7.11 3.84
C ALA A 283 -16.34 -8.49 4.09
N VAL A 284 -15.03 -8.62 3.93
CA VAL A 284 -14.30 -9.86 4.25
C VAL A 284 -14.33 -10.13 5.76
N ILE A 285 -14.10 -9.08 6.57
CA ILE A 285 -14.14 -9.19 8.03
C ILE A 285 -15.54 -9.63 8.50
N GLU A 286 -16.59 -9.05 7.92
CA GLU A 286 -17.98 -9.43 8.24
C GLU A 286 -18.30 -10.89 7.83
N LEU A 287 -17.79 -11.37 6.70
CA LEU A 287 -17.90 -12.76 6.30
C LEU A 287 -17.19 -13.68 7.30
N MET A 288 -15.97 -13.36 7.70
CA MET A 288 -15.21 -14.14 8.70
C MET A 288 -15.93 -14.23 10.04
N LYS A 289 -16.66 -13.18 10.47
CA LYS A 289 -17.47 -13.18 11.69
C LYS A 289 -18.72 -14.06 11.59
N LYS A 290 -19.23 -14.25 10.38
CA LYS A 290 -20.41 -15.10 10.12
C LYS A 290 -20.06 -16.61 10.09
N GLY A 291 -18.79 -16.97 9.91
CA GLY A 291 -18.29 -18.36 9.78
C GLY A 291 -18.18 -18.74 8.33
#